data_d3d4bd5986198e13879f5c95b0092baa
#
_entry.id   d3d4bd5986198e13879f5c95b0092baa
#
_cell.length_a   1.000
_cell.length_b   1.000
_cell.length_c   1.000
_cell.angle_alpha   90.00
_cell.angle_beta   90.00
_cell.angle_gamma   90.00
#
_symmetry.space_group_name_H-M   'P 1'
#
loop_
_entity.id
_entity.type
_entity.pdbx_description
1 polymer ?
#
loop_
_entity_poly.entity_id
_entity_poly.type
_entity_poly.pdbx_seq_one_letter_code
_entity_poly.pdbx_strand_id
1 'polypeptide(L)'
;MKLKKKSVVAVLTLSMSMGSVLSMVPVFAETSQQNLALNKTAYVSAEYGTMPRKNLTDGNEKTRWSTESGPTQWAYIDLGQEYEMNKFQMFWENESTYASAYNIYVSNDLNSWGEPVLSRTDNKNVVSEELLGSKVSGRYVKLEVTEMKGYPNVSCYEFKIFNTDEKVQDPIWSVSNITSPTRTT
;
A
#
# COMPACT_ATOMS: atom_id res chain seq x y z
N MET A 1 7.35 40.48 -13.33
CA MET A 1 6.76 40.03 -14.62
C MET A 1 6.12 38.67 -14.36
N LYS A 2 4.78 38.61 -14.26
CA LYS A 2 4.04 37.38 -13.91
C LYS A 2 3.71 36.62 -15.19
N LEU A 3 4.28 35.42 -15.37
CA LEU A 3 3.88 34.52 -16.45
C LEU A 3 2.56 33.82 -16.08
N LYS A 4 1.51 34.12 -16.83
CA LYS A 4 0.23 33.38 -16.76
C LYS A 4 0.38 32.08 -17.56
N LYS A 5 0.21 30.93 -16.90
CA LYS A 5 0.04 29.63 -17.60
C LYS A 5 -1.29 29.64 -18.34
N LYS A 6 -1.25 29.56 -19.67
CA LYS A 6 -2.43 29.38 -20.51
C LYS A 6 -2.74 27.87 -20.59
N SER A 7 -3.90 27.48 -20.05
CA SER A 7 -4.46 26.15 -20.35
C SER A 7 -4.94 26.14 -21.80
N VAL A 8 -4.40 25.22 -22.58
CA VAL A 8 -4.87 24.96 -23.95
C VAL A 8 -5.99 23.95 -23.84
N VAL A 9 -7.22 24.41 -24.02
CA VAL A 9 -8.37 23.54 -24.22
C VAL A 9 -8.44 23.25 -25.72
N ALA A 10 -8.12 22.05 -26.13
CA ALA A 10 -8.32 21.59 -27.50
C ALA A 10 -9.81 21.30 -27.72
N VAL A 11 -10.50 22.15 -28.45
CA VAL A 11 -11.86 21.89 -28.93
C VAL A 11 -11.74 21.09 -30.21
N LEU A 12 -12.08 19.79 -30.16
CA LEU A 12 -12.21 18.96 -31.36
C LEU A 12 -13.62 19.17 -31.93
N THR A 13 -13.75 19.88 -33.06
CA THR A 13 -14.97 19.95 -33.84
C THR A 13 -15.09 18.68 -34.69
N LEU A 14 -16.02 17.82 -34.33
CA LEU A 14 -16.35 16.60 -35.11
C LEU A 14 -17.45 16.91 -36.08
N SER A 15 -17.17 16.82 -37.42
CA SER A 15 -18.16 16.87 -38.47
C SER A 15 -18.93 15.55 -38.50
N MET A 16 -20.26 15.60 -38.36
CA MET A 16 -21.15 14.45 -38.42
C MET A 16 -21.29 13.93 -39.85
N SER A 17 -20.84 12.71 -40.11
CA SER A 17 -21.36 11.85 -41.16
C SER A 17 -22.13 10.70 -40.49
N MET A 18 -23.36 10.43 -41.02
CA MET A 18 -24.30 9.43 -40.49
C MET A 18 -23.70 8.01 -40.50
N GLY A 19 -23.84 7.31 -39.39
CA GLY A 19 -23.88 5.85 -39.41
C GLY A 19 -22.80 5.09 -38.65
N SER A 20 -22.60 5.36 -37.37
CA SER A 20 -22.18 4.35 -36.37
C SER A 20 -22.29 4.96 -34.98
N VAL A 21 -23.10 4.35 -34.14
CA VAL A 21 -23.16 4.69 -32.71
C VAL A 21 -21.86 4.14 -32.09
N LEU A 22 -20.82 4.97 -32.05
CA LEU A 22 -19.65 4.67 -31.20
C LEU A 22 -20.13 4.80 -29.75
N SER A 23 -20.29 3.67 -29.09
CA SER A 23 -20.41 3.62 -27.64
C SER A 23 -19.11 4.17 -27.04
N MET A 24 -19.13 5.42 -26.58
CA MET A 24 -18.05 5.97 -25.78
C MET A 24 -18.06 5.26 -24.43
N VAL A 25 -17.24 4.24 -24.29
CA VAL A 25 -16.91 3.70 -22.98
C VAL A 25 -16.06 4.79 -22.31
N PRO A 26 -16.46 5.31 -21.15
CA PRO A 26 -15.60 6.25 -20.43
C PRO A 26 -14.31 5.53 -20.07
N VAL A 27 -13.19 5.96 -20.65
CA VAL A 27 -11.87 5.57 -20.18
C VAL A 27 -11.67 6.34 -18.89
N PHE A 28 -11.91 5.67 -17.78
CA PHE A 28 -11.43 6.17 -16.49
C PHE A 28 -9.90 6.12 -16.56
N ALA A 29 -9.26 7.28 -16.63
CA ALA A 29 -7.83 7.38 -16.38
C ALA A 29 -7.60 6.86 -14.96
N GLU A 30 -6.89 5.75 -14.81
CA GLU A 30 -6.36 5.35 -13.52
C GLU A 30 -5.48 6.51 -13.04
N THR A 31 -5.97 7.25 -12.06
CA THR A 31 -5.12 8.19 -11.33
C THR A 31 -4.15 7.34 -10.54
N SER A 32 -2.90 7.27 -10.99
CA SER A 32 -1.85 6.60 -10.23
C SER A 32 -1.83 7.20 -8.83
N GLN A 33 -2.15 6.39 -7.84
CA GLN A 33 -2.16 6.83 -6.45
C GLN A 33 -0.74 7.24 -6.06
N GLN A 34 -0.62 8.42 -5.46
CA GLN A 34 0.67 8.92 -5.01
C GLN A 34 1.18 8.09 -3.83
N ASN A 35 2.35 7.46 -3.98
CA ASN A 35 3.05 6.84 -2.87
C ASN A 35 3.58 7.93 -1.92
N LEU A 36 2.98 8.06 -0.74
CA LEU A 36 3.33 9.06 0.27
C LEU A 36 4.73 8.82 0.86
N ALA A 37 5.22 7.57 0.80
CA ALA A 37 6.53 7.17 1.31
C ALA A 37 7.68 7.44 0.32
N LEU A 38 7.39 7.71 -0.96
CA LEU A 38 8.43 7.85 -1.99
C LEU A 38 9.43 8.96 -1.64
N ASN A 39 10.71 8.60 -1.61
CA ASN A 39 11.85 9.48 -1.26
C ASN A 39 11.76 10.08 0.16
N LYS A 40 10.97 9.50 1.06
CA LYS A 40 10.92 9.91 2.46
C LYS A 40 12.04 9.26 3.27
N THR A 41 12.37 9.88 4.41
CA THR A 41 13.40 9.35 5.29
C THR A 41 12.87 8.16 6.08
N ALA A 42 13.55 7.03 5.93
CA ALA A 42 13.32 5.83 6.75
C ALA A 42 14.34 5.75 7.89
N TYR A 43 13.91 5.21 9.02
CA TYR A 43 14.72 4.86 10.19
C TYR A 43 14.47 3.39 10.51
N VAL A 44 15.50 2.68 10.95
CA VAL A 44 15.41 1.22 11.12
C VAL A 44 16.12 0.74 12.36
N SER A 45 15.76 -0.44 12.85
CA SER A 45 16.41 -1.09 14.00
C SER A 45 17.83 -1.57 13.67
N ALA A 46 18.08 -2.02 12.44
CA ALA A 46 19.37 -2.52 11.97
C ALA A 46 19.49 -2.41 10.44
N GLU A 47 20.72 -2.41 9.93
CA GLU A 47 21.03 -2.48 8.50
C GLU A 47 22.09 -3.57 8.26
N TYR A 48 22.05 -4.19 7.10
CA TYR A 48 23.04 -5.18 6.69
C TYR A 48 23.82 -4.74 5.45
N GLY A 49 25.11 -4.54 5.62
CA GLY A 49 26.07 -4.32 4.52
C GLY A 49 25.64 -3.18 3.57
N THR A 50 25.41 -3.53 2.30
CA THR A 50 25.06 -2.58 1.23
C THR A 50 23.55 -2.47 1.01
N MET A 51 22.74 -2.92 1.97
CA MET A 51 21.27 -2.90 1.91
C MET A 51 20.66 -1.90 2.90
N PRO A 52 20.89 -0.59 2.69
CA PRO A 52 20.52 0.44 3.65
C PRO A 52 19.01 0.76 3.63
N ARG A 53 18.53 1.35 4.74
CA ARG A 53 17.15 1.79 4.95
C ARG A 53 16.56 2.68 3.84
N LYS A 54 17.39 3.48 3.15
CA LYS A 54 16.92 4.35 2.07
C LYS A 54 16.25 3.58 0.92
N ASN A 55 16.60 2.31 0.76
CA ASN A 55 16.03 1.45 -0.27
C ASN A 55 14.56 1.09 -0.02
N LEU A 56 14.03 1.32 1.20
CA LEU A 56 12.60 1.11 1.51
C LEU A 56 11.66 2.12 0.83
N THR A 57 12.21 3.26 0.36
CA THR A 57 11.41 4.38 -0.12
C THR A 57 11.96 4.99 -1.42
N ASP A 58 12.94 4.36 -2.06
CA ASP A 58 13.62 4.91 -3.25
C ASP A 58 12.84 4.72 -4.56
N GLY A 59 11.74 3.95 -4.53
CA GLY A 59 10.91 3.64 -5.69
C GLY A 59 11.53 2.59 -6.62
N ASN A 60 12.56 1.87 -6.17
CA ASN A 60 13.28 0.89 -6.96
C ASN A 60 13.12 -0.52 -6.40
N GLU A 61 12.21 -1.28 -6.96
CA GLU A 61 11.93 -2.67 -6.55
C GLU A 61 13.09 -3.67 -6.81
N LYS A 62 14.30 -3.18 -7.13
CA LYS A 62 15.53 -3.97 -7.30
C LYS A 62 16.56 -3.71 -6.20
N THR A 63 16.34 -2.70 -5.37
CA THR A 63 17.15 -2.39 -4.19
C THR A 63 16.34 -2.69 -2.94
N ARG A 64 16.98 -3.20 -1.87
CA ARG A 64 16.25 -3.56 -0.66
C ARG A 64 16.95 -3.10 0.60
N TRP A 65 16.19 -2.89 1.64
CA TRP A 65 16.68 -2.87 3.01
C TRP A 65 16.76 -4.30 3.53
N SER A 66 17.79 -4.61 4.31
CA SER A 66 17.88 -5.88 5.03
C SER A 66 18.56 -5.71 6.38
N THR A 67 18.36 -6.70 7.28
CA THR A 67 18.97 -6.75 8.61
C THR A 67 19.94 -7.93 8.73
N GLU A 68 20.88 -7.87 9.69
CA GLU A 68 21.78 -8.99 9.99
C GLU A 68 21.13 -10.10 10.82
N SER A 69 20.11 -9.75 11.60
CA SER A 69 19.44 -10.63 12.54
C SER A 69 17.95 -10.72 12.28
N GLY A 70 17.35 -11.78 12.81
CA GLY A 70 15.94 -12.06 12.68
C GLY A 70 15.04 -11.10 13.48
N PRO A 71 13.73 -11.41 13.54
CA PRO A 71 12.75 -10.60 14.24
C PRO A 71 13.05 -10.51 15.75
N THR A 72 12.66 -9.43 16.47
CA THR A 72 11.76 -8.38 16.00
C THR A 72 12.57 -7.23 15.42
N GLN A 73 12.31 -6.87 14.18
CA GLN A 73 12.95 -5.73 13.52
C GLN A 73 11.90 -4.74 13.07
N TRP A 74 12.25 -3.47 13.01
CA TRP A 74 11.32 -2.43 12.62
C TRP A 74 11.96 -1.41 11.67
N ALA A 75 11.11 -0.81 10.87
CA ALA A 75 11.37 0.39 10.10
C ALA A 75 10.26 1.40 10.36
N TYR A 76 10.58 2.69 10.51
CA TYR A 76 9.56 3.72 10.41
C TYR A 76 9.95 4.78 9.37
N ILE A 77 8.93 5.35 8.73
CA ILE A 77 9.07 6.39 7.71
C ILE A 77 8.54 7.70 8.29
N ASP A 78 9.35 8.77 8.20
CA ASP A 78 8.91 10.13 8.47
C ASP A 78 8.35 10.74 7.18
N LEU A 79 7.05 10.90 7.08
CA LEU A 79 6.39 11.50 5.93
C LEU A 79 6.62 13.01 5.81
N GLY A 80 7.19 13.64 6.87
CA GLY A 80 7.51 15.06 6.93
C GLY A 80 6.37 15.95 7.42
N GLN A 81 5.14 15.49 7.30
CA GLN A 81 3.92 16.11 7.83
C GLN A 81 2.85 15.04 8.05
N GLU A 82 1.77 15.40 8.68
CA GLU A 82 0.61 14.52 8.83
C GLU A 82 -0.10 14.31 7.49
N TYR A 83 -0.47 13.04 7.22
CA TYR A 83 -1.27 12.61 6.07
C TYR A 83 -2.37 11.67 6.52
N GLU A 84 -3.50 11.69 5.83
CA GLU A 84 -4.45 10.59 5.86
C GLU A 84 -3.95 9.46 4.96
N MET A 85 -4.12 8.21 5.41
CA MET A 85 -3.73 7.00 4.68
C MET A 85 -4.59 5.82 5.08
N ASN A 86 -4.70 4.84 4.19
CA ASN A 86 -5.43 3.60 4.48
C ASN A 86 -4.92 2.39 3.71
N LYS A 87 -3.87 2.53 2.87
CA LYS A 87 -3.32 1.40 2.11
C LYS A 87 -1.82 1.33 2.25
N PHE A 88 -1.31 0.13 2.50
CA PHE A 88 0.11 -0.16 2.70
C PHE A 88 0.52 -1.32 1.79
N GLN A 89 1.68 -1.20 1.15
CA GLN A 89 2.25 -2.28 0.36
C GLN A 89 3.68 -2.53 0.78
N MET A 90 4.02 -3.79 1.05
CA MET A 90 5.37 -4.24 1.36
C MET A 90 5.81 -5.25 0.32
N PHE A 91 7.00 -5.03 -0.25
CA PHE A 91 7.61 -5.91 -1.23
C PHE A 91 8.74 -6.69 -0.57
N TRP A 92 8.47 -7.96 -0.24
CA TRP A 92 9.44 -8.83 0.44
C TRP A 92 10.44 -9.43 -0.55
N GLU A 93 11.44 -10.14 -0.04
CA GLU A 93 12.58 -10.60 -0.84
C GLU A 93 12.19 -11.56 -1.96
N ASN A 94 11.44 -12.62 -1.66
CA ASN A 94 11.01 -13.62 -2.64
C ASN A 94 9.97 -14.59 -2.03
N GLU A 95 9.44 -15.51 -2.83
CA GLU A 95 8.42 -16.51 -2.43
C GLU A 95 8.85 -17.46 -1.30
N SER A 96 10.15 -17.58 -1.05
CA SER A 96 10.69 -18.40 0.03
C SER A 96 11.08 -17.58 1.26
N THR A 97 11.15 -16.24 1.13
CA THR A 97 11.61 -15.34 2.19
C THR A 97 10.75 -14.06 2.22
N TYR A 98 9.85 -13.99 3.17
CA TYR A 98 8.92 -12.88 3.38
C TYR A 98 8.51 -12.78 4.84
N ALA A 99 8.01 -11.62 5.27
CA ALA A 99 7.44 -11.50 6.61
C ALA A 99 6.12 -12.24 6.69
N SER A 100 6.04 -13.24 7.57
CA SER A 100 4.81 -14.01 7.84
C SER A 100 3.94 -13.33 8.89
N ALA A 101 4.55 -12.55 9.79
CA ALA A 101 3.81 -11.73 10.77
C ALA A 101 4.43 -10.34 10.93
N TYR A 102 3.58 -9.32 11.00
CA TYR A 102 3.98 -7.93 11.16
C TYR A 102 2.84 -7.05 11.69
N ASN A 103 3.23 -5.92 12.27
CA ASN A 103 2.33 -4.87 12.72
C ASN A 103 2.64 -3.57 11.97
N ILE A 104 1.60 -2.77 11.69
CA ILE A 104 1.73 -1.41 11.18
C ILE A 104 1.16 -0.45 12.22
N TYR A 105 1.92 0.60 12.51
CA TYR A 105 1.54 1.67 13.43
C TYR A 105 1.57 3.01 12.68
N VAL A 106 0.68 3.90 13.07
CA VAL A 106 0.63 5.29 12.59
C VAL A 106 0.57 6.21 13.79
N SER A 107 1.46 7.21 13.85
CA SER A 107 1.52 8.15 14.98
C SER A 107 1.97 9.54 14.53
N ASN A 108 1.67 10.54 15.35
CA ASN A 108 2.24 11.88 15.29
C ASN A 108 3.37 12.09 16.34
N ASP A 109 3.58 11.09 17.23
CA ASP A 109 4.59 11.13 18.29
C ASP A 109 5.46 9.86 18.25
N LEU A 110 6.77 10.01 18.06
CA LEU A 110 7.73 8.91 18.03
C LEU A 110 7.89 8.21 19.39
N ASN A 111 7.50 8.85 20.49
CA ASN A 111 7.55 8.27 21.83
C ASN A 111 6.29 7.48 22.20
N SER A 112 5.24 7.57 21.37
CA SER A 112 3.96 6.91 21.63
C SER A 112 3.34 6.39 20.32
N TRP A 113 3.49 5.10 20.08
CA TRP A 113 2.96 4.46 18.87
C TRP A 113 1.51 3.98 19.01
N GLY A 114 1.01 3.83 20.24
CA GLY A 114 -0.32 3.28 20.50
C GLY A 114 -0.47 1.82 20.06
N GLU A 115 -1.71 1.43 19.81
CA GLU A 115 -2.01 0.11 19.25
C GLU A 115 -1.73 0.09 17.74
N PRO A 116 -1.37 -1.06 17.17
CA PRO A 116 -1.19 -1.18 15.73
C PRO A 116 -2.52 -0.90 14.99
N VAL A 117 -2.44 -0.13 13.90
CA VAL A 117 -3.58 0.09 13.00
C VAL A 117 -3.88 -1.16 12.17
N LEU A 118 -2.89 -2.06 12.06
CA LEU A 118 -3.00 -3.36 11.42
C LEU A 118 -2.03 -4.36 12.07
N SER A 119 -2.53 -5.58 12.32
CA SER A 119 -1.73 -6.74 12.70
C SER A 119 -1.98 -7.87 11.72
N ARG A 120 -0.92 -8.48 11.22
CA ARG A 120 -0.94 -9.65 10.34
C ARG A 120 -0.13 -10.77 10.96
N THR A 121 -0.71 -11.98 11.04
CA THR A 121 -0.06 -13.15 11.64
C THR A 121 0.04 -14.35 10.69
N ASP A 122 -0.45 -14.22 9.46
CA ASP A 122 -0.59 -15.32 8.50
C ASP A 122 -0.31 -14.91 7.06
N ASN A 123 0.53 -13.88 6.86
CA ASN A 123 0.90 -13.47 5.50
C ASN A 123 1.60 -14.63 4.76
N LYS A 124 1.21 -14.80 3.50
CA LYS A 124 1.77 -15.81 2.58
C LYS A 124 2.24 -15.19 1.25
N ASN A 125 2.19 -13.87 1.16
CA ASN A 125 2.43 -13.14 -0.07
C ASN A 125 3.79 -12.44 -0.04
N VAL A 126 4.50 -12.50 -1.15
CA VAL A 126 5.74 -11.74 -1.42
C VAL A 126 5.45 -10.24 -1.56
N VAL A 127 4.30 -9.89 -2.10
CA VAL A 127 3.77 -8.54 -2.08
C VAL A 127 2.58 -8.54 -1.14
N SER A 128 2.77 -7.95 0.03
CA SER A 128 1.67 -7.75 0.97
C SER A 128 0.97 -6.45 0.64
N GLU A 129 -0.33 -6.52 0.41
CA GLU A 129 -1.19 -5.36 0.20
C GLU A 129 -2.24 -5.32 1.29
N GLU A 130 -2.24 -4.26 2.08
CA GLU A 130 -3.11 -4.07 3.22
C GLU A 130 -3.98 -2.83 3.04
N LEU A 131 -5.28 -3.01 3.12
CA LEU A 131 -6.26 -1.94 3.02
C LEU A 131 -7.05 -1.86 4.33
N LEU A 132 -7.01 -0.71 4.99
CA LEU A 132 -7.80 -0.45 6.19
C LEU A 132 -9.27 -0.14 5.83
N GLY A 133 -10.19 -0.52 6.71
CA GLY A 133 -11.61 -0.19 6.58
C GLY A 133 -11.93 1.31 6.71
N SER A 134 -11.02 2.08 7.33
CA SER A 134 -11.11 3.54 7.49
C SER A 134 -9.73 4.17 7.37
N LYS A 135 -9.70 5.45 6.96
CA LYS A 135 -8.46 6.24 6.92
C LYS A 135 -7.98 6.55 8.34
N VAL A 136 -6.67 6.54 8.51
CA VAL A 136 -5.97 6.97 9.73
C VAL A 136 -5.06 8.14 9.38
N SER A 137 -4.80 9.02 10.34
CA SER A 137 -3.93 10.19 10.17
C SER A 137 -2.67 10.08 10.99
N GLY A 138 -1.52 10.41 10.40
CA GLY A 138 -0.25 10.51 11.12
C GLY A 138 0.90 10.95 10.23
N ARG A 139 1.97 11.37 10.88
CA ARG A 139 3.24 11.75 10.24
C ARG A 139 4.20 10.57 10.13
N TYR A 140 4.18 9.69 11.13
CA TYR A 140 5.12 8.58 11.24
C TYR A 140 4.40 7.26 11.01
N VAL A 141 4.96 6.40 10.17
CA VAL A 141 4.41 5.06 9.89
C VAL A 141 5.48 4.03 10.20
N LYS A 142 5.21 3.11 11.14
CA LYS A 142 6.14 2.05 11.52
C LYS A 142 5.63 0.70 11.06
N LEU A 143 6.50 -0.04 10.40
CA LEU A 143 6.40 -1.47 10.13
C LEU A 143 7.26 -2.20 11.14
N GLU A 144 6.69 -3.11 11.91
CA GLU A 144 7.38 -3.99 12.85
C GLU A 144 7.18 -5.43 12.41
N VAL A 145 8.25 -6.06 11.97
CA VAL A 145 8.24 -7.47 11.54
C VAL A 145 8.49 -8.35 12.74
N THR A 146 7.53 -9.22 13.06
CA THR A 146 7.56 -10.09 14.23
C THR A 146 7.90 -11.53 13.87
N GLU A 147 7.68 -11.95 12.61
CA GLU A 147 8.03 -13.30 12.14
C GLU A 147 8.40 -13.30 10.66
N MET A 148 9.39 -14.10 10.31
CA MET A 148 9.82 -14.32 8.92
C MET A 148 9.57 -15.77 8.50
N LYS A 149 9.16 -15.96 7.25
CA LYS A 149 9.21 -17.23 6.55
C LYS A 149 10.55 -17.35 5.83
N GLY A 150 11.17 -18.53 5.89
CA GLY A 150 12.44 -18.80 5.23
C GLY A 150 13.64 -18.26 6.00
N TYR A 151 14.40 -17.37 5.42
CA TYR A 151 15.57 -16.77 6.08
C TYR A 151 15.12 -15.86 7.22
N PRO A 152 15.84 -15.84 8.36
CA PRO A 152 15.42 -15.08 9.53
C PRO A 152 15.61 -13.57 9.38
N ASN A 153 16.47 -13.11 8.46
CA ASN A 153 16.74 -11.69 8.25
C ASN A 153 15.52 -11.00 7.65
N VAL A 154 15.15 -9.86 8.19
CA VAL A 154 14.14 -9.03 7.55
C VAL A 154 14.72 -8.43 6.28
N SER A 155 14.00 -8.55 5.17
CA SER A 155 14.42 -8.06 3.86
C SER A 155 13.19 -7.55 3.09
N CYS A 156 13.21 -6.26 2.76
CA CYS A 156 12.09 -5.57 2.10
C CYS A 156 12.62 -4.62 1.02
N TYR A 157 12.10 -4.74 -0.21
CA TYR A 157 12.46 -3.86 -1.32
C TYR A 157 11.81 -2.48 -1.18
N GLU A 158 10.50 -2.45 -0.92
CA GLU A 158 9.73 -1.22 -0.83
C GLU A 158 8.68 -1.31 0.28
N PHE A 159 8.49 -0.20 0.99
CA PHE A 159 7.35 0.03 1.86
C PHE A 159 6.58 1.25 1.35
N LYS A 160 5.49 1.01 0.63
CA LYS A 160 4.65 2.04 -0.02
C LYS A 160 3.42 2.35 0.84
N ILE A 161 3.01 3.61 0.86
CA ILE A 161 1.90 4.13 1.67
C ILE A 161 1.01 4.99 0.79
N PHE A 162 -0.32 4.77 0.87
CA PHE A 162 -1.28 5.47 0.03
C PHE A 162 -2.50 5.96 0.82
N ASN A 163 -3.07 7.06 0.33
CA ASN A 163 -4.43 7.47 0.63
C ASN A 163 -5.30 7.10 -0.58
N THR A 164 -6.22 6.16 -0.41
CA THR A 164 -7.07 5.68 -1.49
C THR A 164 -8.55 5.76 -1.12
N ASP A 165 -9.40 5.84 -2.15
CA ASP A 165 -10.84 5.68 -2.01
C ASP A 165 -11.31 4.23 -2.28
N GLU A 166 -10.36 3.30 -2.48
CA GLU A 166 -10.65 1.87 -2.48
C GLU A 166 -11.35 1.47 -1.18
N LYS A 167 -12.32 0.58 -1.30
CA LYS A 167 -13.04 0.02 -0.16
C LYS A 167 -12.66 -1.43 0.03
N VAL A 168 -12.53 -1.85 1.28
CA VAL A 168 -12.49 -3.27 1.62
C VAL A 168 -13.76 -3.89 1.04
N GLN A 169 -13.60 -4.84 0.12
CA GLN A 169 -14.75 -5.57 -0.41
C GLN A 169 -15.25 -6.50 0.68
N ASP A 170 -16.49 -6.30 1.09
CA ASP A 170 -17.17 -7.30 1.92
C ASP A 170 -17.19 -8.63 1.14
N PRO A 171 -16.92 -9.77 1.80
CA PRO A 171 -17.05 -11.05 1.14
C PRO A 171 -18.48 -11.16 0.58
N ILE A 172 -18.61 -11.29 -0.74
CA ILE A 172 -19.90 -11.47 -1.40
C ILE A 172 -20.40 -12.85 -1.01
N TRP A 173 -21.19 -12.93 0.04
CA TRP A 173 -22.01 -14.09 0.33
C TRP A 173 -23.10 -14.12 -0.75
N SER A 174 -22.83 -14.76 -1.89
CA SER A 174 -23.88 -15.08 -2.83
C SER A 174 -24.80 -16.11 -2.15
N VAL A 175 -25.90 -15.62 -1.62
CA VAL A 175 -27.03 -16.47 -1.22
C VAL A 175 -27.69 -16.96 -2.51
N SER A 176 -27.03 -17.89 -3.20
CA SER A 176 -27.63 -18.61 -4.30
C SER A 176 -28.61 -19.63 -3.70
N ASN A 177 -29.91 -19.27 -3.77
CA ASN A 177 -31.04 -20.17 -3.76
C ASN A 177 -31.10 -21.21 -2.63
N ILE A 178 -31.51 -20.77 -1.44
CA ILE A 178 -32.21 -21.68 -0.52
C ILE A 178 -33.65 -21.79 -1.05
N THR A 179 -33.91 -22.71 -1.97
CA THR A 179 -35.26 -23.19 -2.25
C THR A 179 -35.73 -23.97 -1.03
N SER A 180 -36.65 -23.39 -0.28
CA SER A 180 -37.33 -24.10 0.81
C SER A 180 -38.00 -25.35 0.24
N PRO A 181 -37.82 -26.53 0.86
CA PRO A 181 -38.57 -27.72 0.44
C PRO A 181 -40.05 -27.51 0.68
N THR A 182 -40.84 -27.60 -0.39
CA THR A 182 -42.33 -27.59 -0.30
C THR A 182 -42.76 -28.82 0.47
N ARG A 183 -43.35 -28.62 1.63
CA ARG A 183 -43.95 -29.69 2.43
C ARG A 183 -45.27 -30.05 1.77
N THR A 184 -45.35 -31.18 1.07
CA THR A 184 -46.62 -31.81 0.63
C THR A 184 -47.25 -32.50 1.82
N THR A 185 -48.46 -32.10 2.16
CA THR A 185 -49.38 -32.78 3.06
C THR A 185 -50.09 -33.91 2.33
#